data_e08512e2c5c377d5c382493437483f65
#
_entry.id   e08512e2c5c377d5c382493437483f65
#
_cell.length_a   1.000
_cell.length_b   1.000
_cell.length_c   1.000
_cell.angle_alpha   90.00
_cell.angle_beta   90.00
_cell.angle_gamma   90.00
#
_symmetry.space_group_name_H-M   'P 1'
#
loop_
_entity.id
_entity.type
_entity.pdbx_description
1 polymer ?
#
loop_
_entity_poly.entity_id
_entity_poly.type
_entity_poly.pdbx_seq_one_letter_code
_entity_poly.pdbx_strand_id
1 'polypeptide(L)'
;MRICTLGDLLLDVIVRLEEPLSPGADAVARTRVGAGGQAANVTAWVAELGADARFVGKRGNDAAGALVARELEERGVELRGPVVDGATGTVVSIVGPDGERTMASDRGVAPDLEPGELDAAWLEDCDWLHIPGYSLLRSPIAEAAAEAARLGAARVSVDLSSWTEIRDFGAERFRERVAALDPEVVFANEQELDILDGDLPGHVRVAKRGARGFSVDGREFEAPNDTAVDATGAGDALAAGFLVGGPELALEAATRCVSKLGAMP
;
A
#
# COMPACT_ATOMS: atom_id res chain seq x y z
N MET A 1 15.25 8.51 -11.02
CA MET A 1 15.08 7.91 -9.68
C MET A 1 14.19 6.71 -9.82
N ARG A 2 14.59 5.57 -9.27
CA ARG A 2 13.83 4.34 -9.28
C ARG A 2 13.33 4.00 -7.89
N ILE A 3 12.02 3.76 -7.76
CA ILE A 3 11.38 3.36 -6.52
C ILE A 3 10.84 1.94 -6.68
N CYS A 4 11.32 1.05 -5.83
CA CYS A 4 10.86 -0.33 -5.73
C CYS A 4 9.87 -0.44 -4.58
N THR A 5 8.80 -1.22 -4.75
CA THR A 5 7.90 -1.60 -3.66
C THR A 5 7.90 -3.11 -3.50
N LEU A 6 7.77 -3.61 -2.27
CA LEU A 6 7.63 -5.05 -2.02
C LEU A 6 6.37 -5.32 -1.22
N GLY A 7 5.46 -6.11 -1.78
CA GLY A 7 4.22 -6.45 -1.08
C GLY A 7 3.15 -7.06 -1.99
N ASP A 8 1.90 -6.74 -1.68
CA ASP A 8 0.75 -7.34 -2.34
C ASP A 8 0.37 -6.63 -3.64
N LEU A 9 0.04 -7.44 -4.63
CA LEU A 9 -0.73 -7.08 -5.83
C LEU A 9 -2.00 -7.93 -5.81
N LEU A 10 -3.13 -7.28 -5.62
CA LEU A 10 -4.43 -7.90 -5.37
C LEU A 10 -5.45 -7.46 -6.41
N LEU A 11 -6.53 -8.23 -6.52
CA LEU A 11 -7.72 -7.80 -7.25
C LEU A 11 -8.63 -7.03 -6.30
N ASP A 12 -8.87 -5.76 -6.58
CA ASP A 12 -9.85 -4.96 -5.86
C ASP A 12 -11.22 -5.08 -6.55
N VAL A 13 -12.24 -5.47 -5.78
CA VAL A 13 -13.65 -5.49 -6.17
C VAL A 13 -14.39 -4.46 -5.33
N ILE A 14 -14.75 -3.34 -5.93
CA ILE A 14 -15.51 -2.28 -5.26
C ILE A 14 -16.99 -2.49 -5.59
N VAL A 15 -17.81 -2.64 -4.56
CA VAL A 15 -19.27 -2.79 -4.64
C VAL A 15 -19.91 -1.59 -3.98
N ARG A 16 -20.51 -0.69 -4.76
CA ARG A 16 -21.27 0.44 -4.24
C ARG A 16 -22.75 0.09 -4.26
N LEU A 17 -23.33 -0.03 -3.09
CA LEU A 17 -24.73 -0.35 -2.90
C LEU A 17 -25.60 0.88 -3.14
N GLU A 18 -26.73 0.70 -3.82
CA GLU A 18 -27.78 1.73 -3.94
C GLU A 18 -28.81 1.63 -2.79
N GLU A 19 -28.84 0.47 -2.10
CA GLU A 19 -29.69 0.18 -0.95
C GLU A 19 -28.95 -0.73 0.04
N PRO A 20 -29.34 -0.78 1.35
CA PRO A 20 -28.71 -1.65 2.33
C PRO A 20 -28.85 -3.12 1.99
N LEU A 21 -27.76 -3.90 2.27
CA LEU A 21 -27.83 -5.35 2.20
C LEU A 21 -28.82 -5.93 3.23
N SER A 22 -29.65 -6.86 2.78
CA SER A 22 -30.55 -7.61 3.65
C SER A 22 -30.31 -9.11 3.49
N PRO A 23 -30.25 -9.90 4.58
CA PRO A 23 -30.06 -11.34 4.49
C PRO A 23 -31.13 -12.00 3.62
N GLY A 24 -30.69 -12.77 2.63
CA GLY A 24 -31.61 -13.54 1.75
C GLY A 24 -32.30 -12.72 0.66
N ALA A 25 -31.91 -11.45 0.44
CA ALA A 25 -32.43 -10.60 -0.61
C ALA A 25 -31.31 -10.13 -1.55
N ASP A 26 -31.67 -9.81 -2.80
CA ASP A 26 -30.78 -9.14 -3.75
C ASP A 26 -30.74 -7.66 -3.46
N ALA A 27 -29.60 -7.00 -3.71
CA ALA A 27 -29.44 -5.56 -3.63
C ALA A 27 -28.86 -5.01 -4.94
N VAL A 28 -29.36 -3.87 -5.37
CA VAL A 28 -28.83 -3.19 -6.56
C VAL A 28 -27.51 -2.53 -6.20
N ALA A 29 -26.49 -2.75 -7.02
CA ALA A 29 -25.16 -2.20 -6.81
C ALA A 29 -24.46 -1.83 -8.12
N ARG A 30 -23.48 -0.94 -8.03
CA ARG A 30 -22.49 -0.69 -9.08
C ARG A 30 -21.17 -1.30 -8.66
N THR A 31 -20.54 -2.03 -9.57
CA THR A 31 -19.29 -2.70 -9.29
C THR A 31 -18.16 -2.18 -10.18
N ARG A 32 -16.96 -2.15 -9.61
CA ARG A 32 -15.71 -1.91 -10.33
C ARG A 32 -14.71 -2.97 -9.89
N VAL A 33 -13.94 -3.44 -10.85
CA VAL A 33 -12.83 -4.40 -10.62
C VAL A 33 -11.57 -3.78 -11.19
N GLY A 34 -10.44 -3.95 -10.51
CA GLY A 34 -9.15 -3.46 -10.95
C GLY A 34 -8.01 -3.92 -10.07
N ALA A 35 -6.80 -3.49 -10.42
CA ALA A 35 -5.64 -3.75 -9.59
C ALA A 35 -5.71 -2.96 -8.27
N GLY A 36 -5.19 -3.57 -7.20
CA GLY A 36 -5.10 -3.01 -5.86
C GLY A 36 -3.99 -3.66 -5.05
N GLY A 37 -4.04 -3.44 -3.74
CA GLY A 37 -2.96 -3.77 -2.82
C GLY A 37 -2.04 -2.58 -2.57
N GLN A 38 -1.67 -2.36 -1.31
CA GLN A 38 -0.97 -1.14 -0.90
C GLN A 38 0.34 -0.92 -1.67
N ALA A 39 1.18 -1.96 -1.79
CA ALA A 39 2.43 -1.87 -2.54
C ALA A 39 2.19 -1.52 -4.02
N ALA A 40 1.18 -2.14 -4.64
CA ALA A 40 0.82 -1.89 -6.02
C ALA A 40 0.27 -0.47 -6.23
N ASN A 41 -0.55 0.04 -5.30
CA ASN A 41 -1.04 1.41 -5.32
C ASN A 41 0.10 2.43 -5.28
N VAL A 42 1.04 2.27 -4.32
CA VAL A 42 2.22 3.15 -4.23
C VAL A 42 3.02 3.11 -5.53
N THR A 43 3.25 1.91 -6.09
CA THR A 43 4.03 1.77 -7.33
C THR A 43 3.34 2.45 -8.51
N ALA A 44 2.02 2.30 -8.63
CA ALA A 44 1.25 2.96 -9.69
C ALA A 44 1.32 4.50 -9.58
N TRP A 45 1.25 5.05 -8.36
CA TRP A 45 1.43 6.48 -8.13
C TRP A 45 2.86 6.95 -8.42
N VAL A 46 3.88 6.16 -8.10
CA VAL A 46 5.27 6.45 -8.47
C VAL A 46 5.41 6.61 -9.98
N ALA A 47 4.85 5.68 -10.77
CA ALA A 47 4.86 5.77 -12.23
C ALA A 47 4.08 6.99 -12.75
N GLU A 48 2.90 7.26 -12.21
CA GLU A 48 2.07 8.42 -12.56
C GLU A 48 2.78 9.76 -12.30
N LEU A 49 3.63 9.82 -11.27
CA LEU A 49 4.44 10.98 -10.92
C LEU A 49 5.74 11.08 -11.72
N GLY A 50 5.96 10.18 -12.67
CA GLY A 50 7.05 10.23 -13.65
C GLY A 50 8.40 9.68 -13.16
N ALA A 51 8.41 8.90 -12.06
CA ALA A 51 9.59 8.16 -11.63
C ALA A 51 9.57 6.71 -12.17
N ASP A 52 10.74 6.06 -12.23
CA ASP A 52 10.83 4.65 -12.57
C ASP A 52 10.23 3.83 -11.43
N ALA A 53 9.19 3.05 -11.73
CA ALA A 53 8.41 2.29 -10.76
C ALA A 53 8.61 0.78 -10.95
N ARG A 54 9.04 0.10 -9.89
CA ARG A 54 9.17 -1.36 -9.90
C ARG A 54 8.41 -1.96 -8.72
N PHE A 55 7.55 -2.92 -9.03
CA PHE A 55 6.85 -3.73 -8.04
C PHE A 55 7.53 -5.10 -7.89
N VAL A 56 7.71 -5.55 -6.66
CA VAL A 56 8.22 -6.90 -6.32
C VAL A 56 7.17 -7.60 -5.46
N GLY A 57 6.68 -8.75 -5.92
CA GLY A 57 5.68 -9.51 -5.17
C GLY A 57 5.28 -10.82 -5.86
N LYS A 58 4.65 -11.70 -5.10
CA LYS A 58 4.16 -13.00 -5.57
C LYS A 58 2.70 -12.90 -5.98
N ARG A 59 2.33 -13.53 -7.10
CA ARG A 59 0.94 -13.57 -7.60
C ARG A 59 0.57 -14.92 -8.16
N GLY A 60 -0.71 -15.19 -8.23
CA GLY A 60 -1.26 -16.40 -8.83
C GLY A 60 -1.18 -16.40 -10.36
N ASN A 61 -1.08 -17.61 -10.94
CA ASN A 61 -1.22 -17.84 -12.36
C ASN A 61 -2.70 -18.06 -12.74
N ASP A 62 -3.52 -17.07 -12.39
CA ASP A 62 -4.96 -17.08 -12.62
C ASP A 62 -5.44 -15.86 -13.41
N ALA A 63 -6.74 -15.80 -13.73
CA ALA A 63 -7.31 -14.69 -14.47
C ALA A 63 -7.20 -13.34 -13.73
N ALA A 64 -7.30 -13.37 -12.38
CA ALA A 64 -7.12 -12.18 -11.56
C ALA A 64 -5.67 -11.69 -11.63
N GLY A 65 -4.70 -12.57 -11.47
CA GLY A 65 -3.27 -12.25 -11.59
C GLY A 65 -2.89 -11.67 -12.94
N ALA A 66 -3.44 -12.24 -14.03
CA ALA A 66 -3.23 -11.71 -15.38
C ALA A 66 -3.84 -10.31 -15.56
N LEU A 67 -5.04 -10.06 -15.01
CA LEU A 67 -5.70 -8.76 -15.09
C LEU A 67 -4.91 -7.68 -14.35
N VAL A 68 -4.58 -7.91 -13.08
CA VAL A 68 -3.91 -6.92 -12.24
C VAL A 68 -2.48 -6.64 -12.70
N ALA A 69 -1.78 -7.65 -13.21
CA ALA A 69 -0.46 -7.48 -13.80
C ALA A 69 -0.50 -6.56 -15.02
N ARG A 70 -1.43 -6.83 -15.96
CA ARG A 70 -1.60 -6.01 -17.16
C ARG A 70 -1.92 -4.55 -16.81
N GLU A 71 -2.81 -4.30 -15.83
CA GLU A 71 -3.17 -2.94 -15.44
C GLU A 71 -1.98 -2.14 -14.88
N LEU A 72 -1.07 -2.79 -14.14
CA LEU A 72 0.15 -2.13 -13.67
C LEU A 72 1.16 -1.91 -14.80
N GLU A 73 1.34 -2.89 -15.68
CA GLU A 73 2.23 -2.77 -16.84
C GLU A 73 1.78 -1.65 -17.79
N GLU A 74 0.46 -1.52 -18.03
CA GLU A 74 -0.14 -0.43 -18.82
C GLU A 74 0.11 0.96 -18.20
N ARG A 75 0.35 1.03 -16.89
CA ARG A 75 0.74 2.25 -16.16
C ARG A 75 2.25 2.49 -16.17
N GLY A 76 3.03 1.63 -16.83
CA GLY A 76 4.48 1.75 -16.89
C GLY A 76 5.23 1.18 -15.70
N VAL A 77 4.57 0.36 -14.87
CA VAL A 77 5.21 -0.33 -13.74
C VAL A 77 5.95 -1.56 -14.22
N GLU A 78 7.21 -1.70 -13.83
CA GLU A 78 8.00 -2.91 -14.02
C GLU A 78 7.63 -3.95 -12.95
N LEU A 79 7.08 -5.11 -13.36
CA LEU A 79 6.71 -6.19 -12.45
C LEU A 79 7.84 -7.21 -12.30
N ARG A 80 8.13 -7.57 -11.04
CA ARG A 80 9.08 -8.62 -10.65
C ARG A 80 8.44 -9.54 -9.62
N GLY A 81 8.96 -10.76 -9.53
CA GLY A 81 8.52 -11.75 -8.56
C GLY A 81 7.87 -12.97 -9.19
N PRO A 82 7.68 -14.03 -8.40
CA PRO A 82 7.18 -15.30 -8.87
C PRO A 82 5.70 -15.26 -9.25
N VAL A 83 5.37 -15.99 -10.32
CA VAL A 83 4.00 -16.31 -10.72
C VAL A 83 3.81 -17.80 -10.48
N VAL A 84 2.90 -18.17 -9.61
CA VAL A 84 2.76 -19.54 -9.12
C VAL A 84 1.35 -20.07 -9.28
N ASP A 85 1.19 -21.39 -9.27
CA ASP A 85 -0.13 -22.00 -9.18
C ASP A 85 -0.76 -21.65 -7.83
N GLY A 86 -1.93 -21.01 -7.87
CA GLY A 86 -2.64 -20.53 -6.69
C GLY A 86 -3.49 -19.31 -7.02
N ALA A 87 -4.27 -18.87 -6.05
CA ALA A 87 -5.16 -17.73 -6.22
C ALA A 87 -4.41 -16.41 -6.01
N THR A 88 -4.58 -15.47 -6.92
CA THR A 88 -4.25 -14.06 -6.67
C THR A 88 -5.21 -13.52 -5.61
N GLY A 89 -4.69 -12.80 -4.64
CA GLY A 89 -5.50 -12.26 -3.57
C GLY A 89 -6.57 -11.29 -4.07
N THR A 90 -7.67 -11.20 -3.33
CA THR A 90 -8.82 -10.36 -3.69
C THR A 90 -9.29 -9.58 -2.47
N VAL A 91 -9.54 -8.29 -2.66
CA VAL A 91 -10.20 -7.43 -1.67
C VAL A 91 -11.57 -7.04 -2.19
N VAL A 92 -12.61 -7.33 -1.41
CA VAL A 92 -13.96 -6.86 -1.70
C VAL A 92 -14.27 -5.69 -0.77
N SER A 93 -14.47 -4.51 -1.35
CA SER A 93 -14.85 -3.30 -0.64
C SER A 93 -16.34 -3.01 -0.90
N ILE A 94 -17.15 -3.10 0.14
CA ILE A 94 -18.58 -2.81 0.08
C ILE A 94 -18.81 -1.44 0.68
N VAL A 95 -19.34 -0.53 -0.14
CA VAL A 95 -19.69 0.84 0.25
C VAL A 95 -21.20 0.94 0.34
N GLY A 96 -21.72 1.21 1.53
CA GLY A 96 -23.15 1.41 1.79
C GLY A 96 -23.70 2.70 1.19
N PRO A 97 -25.03 2.84 1.15
CA PRO A 97 -25.69 4.10 0.70
C PRO A 97 -25.34 5.31 1.57
N ASP A 98 -24.94 5.07 2.83
CA ASP A 98 -24.48 6.05 3.82
C ASP A 98 -23.01 6.47 3.61
N GLY A 99 -22.30 5.79 2.68
CA GLY A 99 -20.88 5.98 2.43
C GLY A 99 -19.94 5.19 3.34
N GLU A 100 -20.48 4.46 4.33
CA GLU A 100 -19.67 3.58 5.19
C GLU A 100 -19.11 2.42 4.38
N ARG A 101 -17.87 2.06 4.67
CA ARG A 101 -17.13 1.04 3.93
C ARG A 101 -16.75 -0.14 4.82
N THR A 102 -17.08 -1.33 4.34
CA THR A 102 -16.63 -2.61 4.91
C THR A 102 -15.76 -3.34 3.91
N MET A 103 -14.68 -3.96 4.36
CA MET A 103 -13.76 -4.69 3.50
C MET A 103 -13.62 -6.14 3.97
N ALA A 104 -13.57 -7.05 2.99
CA ALA A 104 -13.17 -8.44 3.19
C ALA A 104 -11.95 -8.71 2.30
N SER A 105 -10.88 -9.26 2.89
CA SER A 105 -9.61 -9.47 2.21
C SER A 105 -9.18 -10.91 2.27
N ASP A 106 -8.87 -11.46 1.10
CA ASP A 106 -8.08 -12.68 0.95
C ASP A 106 -6.80 -12.30 0.21
N ARG A 107 -5.65 -12.50 0.83
CA ARG A 107 -4.36 -12.11 0.24
C ARG A 107 -3.80 -13.16 -0.74
N GLY A 108 -4.47 -14.31 -0.90
CA GLY A 108 -4.05 -15.38 -1.79
C GLY A 108 -2.60 -15.81 -1.54
N VAL A 109 -1.82 -15.97 -2.63
CA VAL A 109 -0.41 -16.36 -2.57
C VAL A 109 0.56 -15.21 -2.26
N ALA A 110 0.10 -13.96 -2.17
CA ALA A 110 1.00 -12.82 -1.99
C ALA A 110 1.83 -12.88 -0.69
N PRO A 111 1.29 -13.31 0.48
CA PRO A 111 2.06 -13.46 1.70
C PRO A 111 3.09 -14.60 1.69
N ASP A 112 3.01 -15.49 0.70
CA ASP A 112 3.87 -16.67 0.59
C ASP A 112 5.18 -16.41 -0.17
N LEU A 113 5.52 -15.15 -0.43
CA LEU A 113 6.81 -14.78 -1.00
C LEU A 113 7.93 -15.12 0.00
N GLU A 114 8.83 -16.03 -0.42
CA GLU A 114 9.95 -16.47 0.40
C GLU A 114 11.23 -15.66 0.11
N PRO A 115 12.15 -15.50 1.08
CA PRO A 115 13.44 -14.84 0.86
C PRO A 115 14.24 -15.46 -0.29
N GLY A 116 14.20 -16.80 -0.42
CA GLY A 116 14.91 -17.54 -1.47
C GLY A 116 14.36 -17.37 -2.89
N GLU A 117 13.20 -16.76 -3.03
CA GLU A 117 12.59 -16.43 -4.33
C GLU A 117 12.99 -15.05 -4.84
N LEU A 118 13.69 -14.25 -4.01
CA LEU A 118 14.16 -12.93 -4.40
C LEU A 118 15.40 -13.04 -5.30
N ASP A 119 15.39 -12.25 -6.37
CA ASP A 119 16.59 -12.02 -7.19
C ASP A 119 17.15 -10.63 -6.85
N ALA A 120 18.42 -10.57 -6.46
CA ALA A 120 19.10 -9.32 -6.15
C ALA A 120 19.02 -8.32 -7.32
N ALA A 121 18.98 -8.79 -8.56
CA ALA A 121 18.82 -7.96 -9.75
C ALA A 121 17.48 -7.20 -9.77
N TRP A 122 16.46 -7.64 -9.04
CA TRP A 122 15.19 -6.91 -8.93
C TRP A 122 15.30 -5.67 -8.06
N LEU A 123 16.33 -5.58 -7.23
CA LEU A 123 16.57 -4.50 -6.27
C LEU A 123 17.77 -3.63 -6.67
N GLU A 124 18.47 -4.00 -7.74
CA GLU A 124 19.55 -3.18 -8.30
C GLU A 124 18.99 -1.84 -8.81
N ASP A 125 19.79 -0.79 -8.67
CA ASP A 125 19.46 0.57 -9.09
C ASP A 125 18.19 1.17 -8.44
N CYS A 126 17.68 0.58 -7.34
CA CYS A 126 16.61 1.19 -6.56
C CYS A 126 17.17 2.29 -5.65
N ASP A 127 16.62 3.49 -5.75
CA ASP A 127 16.92 4.58 -4.82
C ASP A 127 16.14 4.40 -3.51
N TRP A 128 14.93 3.84 -3.61
CA TRP A 128 14.04 3.52 -2.50
C TRP A 128 13.48 2.12 -2.60
N LEU A 129 13.37 1.45 -1.45
CA LEU A 129 12.54 0.26 -1.24
C LEU A 129 11.41 0.61 -0.27
N HIS A 130 10.18 0.67 -0.76
CA HIS A 130 9.00 0.91 0.06
C HIS A 130 8.33 -0.40 0.45
N ILE A 131 8.07 -0.58 1.75
CA ILE A 131 7.50 -1.80 2.33
C ILE A 131 6.24 -1.41 3.12
N PRO A 132 5.03 -1.80 2.69
CA PRO A 132 3.82 -1.70 3.49
C PRO A 132 3.89 -2.59 4.73
N GLY A 133 3.32 -2.12 5.84
CA GLY A 133 3.24 -2.85 7.11
C GLY A 133 2.57 -4.21 6.98
N TYR A 134 1.59 -4.34 6.06
CA TYR A 134 1.00 -5.63 5.74
C TYR A 134 2.02 -6.71 5.38
N SER A 135 3.13 -6.35 4.71
CA SER A 135 4.22 -7.27 4.38
C SER A 135 5.02 -7.69 5.61
N LEU A 136 4.90 -6.98 6.75
CA LEU A 136 5.61 -7.28 7.98
C LEU A 136 4.79 -8.08 8.99
N LEU A 137 3.50 -8.27 8.74
CA LEU A 137 2.57 -8.91 9.68
C LEU A 137 2.49 -10.44 9.52
N ARG A 138 2.99 -10.99 8.43
CA ARG A 138 2.93 -12.43 8.12
C ARG A 138 4.27 -12.95 7.63
N SER A 139 4.57 -14.21 7.94
CA SER A 139 5.67 -14.98 7.36
C SER A 139 5.11 -15.82 6.20
N PRO A 140 5.90 -16.10 5.15
CA PRO A 140 7.31 -15.75 4.96
C PRO A 140 7.59 -14.37 4.33
N ILE A 141 6.58 -13.62 3.88
CA ILE A 141 6.80 -12.31 3.21
C ILE A 141 7.56 -11.30 4.10
N ALA A 142 7.42 -11.36 5.43
CA ALA A 142 8.16 -10.48 6.33
C ALA A 142 9.67 -10.76 6.30
N GLU A 143 10.05 -12.01 6.21
CA GLU A 143 11.42 -12.43 6.04
C GLU A 143 11.96 -12.06 4.65
N ALA A 144 11.11 -12.15 3.61
CA ALA A 144 11.45 -11.69 2.26
C ALA A 144 11.64 -10.16 2.24
N ALA A 145 10.81 -9.39 2.93
CA ALA A 145 10.97 -7.94 3.06
C ALA A 145 12.28 -7.56 3.75
N ALA A 146 12.64 -8.27 4.83
CA ALA A 146 13.91 -8.06 5.53
C ALA A 146 15.13 -8.43 4.64
N GLU A 147 15.04 -9.52 3.88
CA GLU A 147 16.09 -9.91 2.93
C GLU A 147 16.21 -8.90 1.78
N ALA A 148 15.09 -8.40 1.25
CA ALA A 148 15.08 -7.37 0.21
C ALA A 148 15.77 -6.08 0.68
N ALA A 149 15.50 -5.64 1.91
CA ALA A 149 16.17 -4.48 2.50
C ALA A 149 17.69 -4.70 2.65
N ARG A 150 18.12 -5.94 2.92
CA ARG A 150 19.53 -6.31 3.05
C ARG A 150 20.25 -6.44 1.69
N LEU A 151 19.54 -6.93 0.67
CA LEU A 151 20.09 -7.13 -0.68
C LEU A 151 20.25 -5.80 -1.44
N GLY A 152 19.35 -4.86 -1.24
CA GLY A 152 19.38 -3.56 -1.90
C GLY A 152 20.32 -2.58 -1.20
N ALA A 153 20.88 -1.65 -1.98
CA ALA A 153 21.56 -0.45 -1.45
C ALA A 153 20.59 0.72 -1.28
N ALA A 154 19.29 0.47 -1.46
CA ALA A 154 18.23 1.47 -1.42
C ALA A 154 17.96 1.95 0.00
N ARG A 155 17.53 3.20 0.12
CA ARG A 155 16.89 3.69 1.36
C ARG A 155 15.57 2.98 1.57
N VAL A 156 15.28 2.61 2.80
CA VAL A 156 14.03 1.90 3.12
C VAL A 156 12.98 2.88 3.62
N SER A 157 11.75 2.71 3.17
CA SER A 157 10.59 3.38 3.73
C SER A 157 9.51 2.38 4.10
N VAL A 158 8.80 2.63 5.20
CA VAL A 158 7.74 1.76 5.70
C VAL A 158 6.47 2.58 5.91
N ASP A 159 5.32 2.08 5.43
CA ASP A 159 4.00 2.56 5.86
C ASP A 159 3.39 1.56 6.83
N LEU A 160 2.89 2.00 7.97
CA LEU A 160 2.41 1.08 9.02
C LEU A 160 1.11 0.37 8.65
N SER A 161 0.34 0.88 7.72
CA SER A 161 -0.80 0.26 7.04
C SER A 161 -2.10 0.11 7.84
N SER A 162 -2.10 -0.53 9.02
CA SER A 162 -3.33 -0.84 9.74
C SER A 162 -3.10 -1.01 11.26
N TRP A 163 -3.68 -0.11 12.03
CA TRP A 163 -3.62 -0.19 13.51
C TRP A 163 -4.28 -1.45 14.09
N THR A 164 -5.35 -1.96 13.44
CA THR A 164 -6.05 -3.17 13.90
C THR A 164 -5.18 -4.41 13.70
N GLU A 165 -4.55 -4.55 12.56
CA GLU A 165 -3.64 -5.67 12.27
C GLU A 165 -2.39 -5.60 13.17
N ILE A 166 -1.86 -4.39 13.43
CA ILE A 166 -0.73 -4.19 14.36
C ILE A 166 -1.12 -4.62 15.77
N ARG A 167 -2.30 -4.22 16.25
CA ARG A 167 -2.83 -4.61 17.57
C ARG A 167 -2.91 -6.13 17.69
N ASP A 168 -3.51 -6.79 16.69
CA ASP A 168 -3.76 -8.23 16.73
C ASP A 168 -2.47 -9.06 16.56
N PHE A 169 -1.49 -8.52 15.84
CA PHE A 169 -0.15 -9.11 15.73
C PHE A 169 0.72 -8.90 16.99
N GLY A 170 0.50 -7.79 17.71
CA GLY A 170 1.28 -7.33 18.85
C GLY A 170 2.20 -6.15 18.51
N ALA A 171 1.89 -4.99 19.08
CA ALA A 171 2.55 -3.71 18.78
C ALA A 171 4.08 -3.76 18.93
N GLU A 172 4.59 -4.35 20.04
CA GLU A 172 6.03 -4.48 20.29
C GLU A 172 6.74 -5.32 19.23
N ARG A 173 6.16 -6.49 18.93
CA ARG A 173 6.70 -7.39 17.89
C ARG A 173 6.70 -6.74 16.51
N PHE A 174 5.68 -5.93 16.20
CA PHE A 174 5.62 -5.18 14.96
C PHE A 174 6.71 -4.09 14.91
N ARG A 175 6.87 -3.35 16.02
CA ARG A 175 7.94 -2.33 16.17
C ARG A 175 9.32 -2.94 15.94
N GLU A 176 9.61 -4.11 16.54
CA GLU A 176 10.87 -4.82 16.33
C GLU A 176 11.10 -5.16 14.84
N ARG A 177 10.06 -5.62 14.11
CA ARG A 177 10.15 -5.90 12.67
C ARG A 177 10.42 -4.66 11.84
N VAL A 178 9.77 -3.53 12.17
CA VAL A 178 10.02 -2.26 11.48
C VAL A 178 11.44 -1.78 11.79
N ALA A 179 11.87 -1.83 13.05
CA ALA A 179 13.22 -1.41 13.47
C ALA A 179 14.33 -2.22 12.79
N ALA A 180 14.10 -3.52 12.57
CA ALA A 180 15.06 -4.40 11.89
C ALA A 180 15.32 -4.02 10.41
N LEU A 181 14.44 -3.23 9.81
CA LEU A 181 14.60 -2.72 8.44
C LEU A 181 15.41 -1.41 8.39
N ASP A 182 15.68 -0.78 9.54
CA ASP A 182 16.36 0.53 9.67
C ASP A 182 15.79 1.58 8.69
N PRO A 183 14.47 1.87 8.73
CA PRO A 183 13.84 2.70 7.72
C PRO A 183 14.29 4.16 7.84
N GLU A 184 14.60 4.78 6.70
CA GLU A 184 14.84 6.23 6.66
C GLU A 184 13.54 7.01 6.85
N VAL A 185 12.41 6.52 6.32
CA VAL A 185 11.10 7.17 6.43
C VAL A 185 10.04 6.18 6.92
N VAL A 186 9.26 6.60 7.90
CA VAL A 186 8.07 5.86 8.36
C VAL A 186 6.82 6.73 8.21
N PHE A 187 5.81 6.18 7.53
CA PHE A 187 4.49 6.76 7.38
C PHE A 187 3.53 6.11 8.36
N ALA A 188 2.79 6.92 9.12
CA ALA A 188 1.80 6.44 10.07
C ALA A 188 0.60 7.37 10.12
N ASN A 189 -0.60 6.86 10.38
CA ASN A 189 -1.74 7.66 10.77
C ASN A 189 -1.81 7.80 12.30
N GLU A 190 -2.75 8.60 12.80
CA GLU A 190 -2.87 8.87 14.24
C GLU A 190 -3.16 7.60 15.05
N GLN A 191 -4.00 6.69 14.55
CA GLN A 191 -4.33 5.44 15.23
C GLN A 191 -3.14 4.46 15.26
N GLU A 192 -2.33 4.45 14.19
CA GLU A 192 -1.09 3.67 14.12
C GLU A 192 -0.03 4.23 15.06
N LEU A 193 0.05 5.55 15.22
CA LEU A 193 0.90 6.20 16.19
C LEU A 193 0.49 5.87 17.63
N ASP A 194 -0.82 5.93 17.91
CA ASP A 194 -1.36 5.66 19.25
C ASP A 194 -1.09 4.22 19.70
N ILE A 195 -1.26 3.21 18.79
CA ILE A 195 -1.03 1.80 19.14
C ILE A 195 0.46 1.48 19.41
N LEU A 196 1.37 2.32 18.91
CA LEU A 196 2.81 2.21 19.13
C LEU A 196 3.34 3.21 20.18
N ASP A 197 2.46 3.84 20.96
CA ASP A 197 2.79 4.83 21.99
C ASP A 197 3.63 6.02 21.46
N GLY A 198 3.47 6.34 20.17
CA GLY A 198 4.22 7.39 19.48
C GLY A 198 5.70 7.06 19.23
N ASP A 199 6.16 5.86 19.62
CA ASP A 199 7.53 5.40 19.43
C ASP A 199 7.69 4.68 18.10
N LEU A 200 8.08 5.43 17.06
CA LEU A 200 8.32 4.90 15.72
C LEU A 200 9.82 4.73 15.47
N PRO A 201 10.27 3.54 15.05
CA PRO A 201 11.59 3.40 14.47
C PRO A 201 11.61 4.15 13.12
N GLY A 202 12.71 4.86 12.85
CA GLY A 202 12.90 5.60 11.59
C GLY A 202 13.50 6.97 11.81
N HIS A 203 14.20 7.48 10.79
CA HIS A 203 14.89 8.77 10.87
C HIS A 203 13.94 9.93 10.60
N VAL A 204 12.97 9.76 9.66
CA VAL A 204 11.96 10.74 9.30
C VAL A 204 10.58 10.17 9.56
N ARG A 205 9.74 10.91 10.27
CA ARG A 205 8.36 10.52 10.62
C ARG A 205 7.35 11.33 9.84
N VAL A 206 6.52 10.66 9.06
CA VAL A 206 5.43 11.26 8.31
C VAL A 206 4.11 10.84 8.95
N ALA A 207 3.49 11.77 9.71
CA ALA A 207 2.21 11.53 10.38
C ALA A 207 1.04 11.98 9.52
N LYS A 208 0.27 11.03 9.01
CA LYS A 208 -0.94 11.24 8.17
C LYS A 208 -2.11 11.64 9.06
N ARG A 209 -2.84 12.73 8.70
CA ARG A 209 -3.93 13.30 9.50
C ARG A 209 -5.25 13.42 8.74
N GLY A 210 -5.41 12.62 7.69
CA GLY A 210 -6.62 12.63 6.85
C GLY A 210 -6.88 14.01 6.22
N ALA A 211 -8.07 14.53 6.39
CA ALA A 211 -8.47 15.84 5.85
C ALA A 211 -7.66 17.04 6.38
N ARG A 212 -6.89 16.86 7.46
CA ARG A 212 -5.98 17.90 7.99
C ARG A 212 -4.59 17.89 7.33
N GLY A 213 -4.36 17.00 6.36
CA GLY A 213 -3.07 16.85 5.71
C GLY A 213 -2.13 15.91 6.46
N PHE A 214 -0.88 16.28 6.63
CA PHE A 214 0.14 15.47 7.32
C PHE A 214 1.22 16.35 7.96
N SER A 215 2.10 15.74 8.74
CA SER A 215 3.31 16.41 9.23
C SER A 215 4.55 15.55 8.97
N VAL A 216 5.69 16.23 8.81
CA VAL A 216 7.02 15.63 8.70
C VAL A 216 7.86 16.13 9.85
N ASP A 217 8.24 15.26 10.79
CA ASP A 217 8.98 15.60 12.02
C ASP A 217 8.38 16.81 12.75
N GLY A 218 7.04 16.89 12.77
CA GLY A 218 6.30 17.98 13.41
C GLY A 218 6.05 19.22 12.56
N ARG A 219 6.67 19.34 11.37
CA ARG A 219 6.33 20.40 10.40
C ARG A 219 5.05 20.02 9.66
N GLU A 220 4.04 20.87 9.71
CA GLU A 220 2.73 20.62 9.15
C GLU A 220 2.64 21.01 7.66
N PHE A 221 1.86 20.20 6.92
CA PHE A 221 1.46 20.40 5.53
C PHE A 221 -0.05 20.23 5.46
N GLU A 222 -0.77 21.33 5.36
CA GLU A 222 -2.24 21.36 5.41
C GLU A 222 -2.83 20.92 4.07
N ALA A 223 -3.83 20.04 4.13
CA ALA A 223 -4.59 19.67 2.93
C ALA A 223 -5.49 20.83 2.48
N PRO A 224 -5.68 21.01 1.16
CA PRO A 224 -6.68 21.95 0.66
C PRO A 224 -8.07 21.62 1.22
N ASN A 225 -8.89 22.67 1.44
CA ASN A 225 -10.28 22.52 1.92
C ASN A 225 -11.23 22.00 0.82
N ASP A 226 -10.81 20.99 0.08
CA ASP A 226 -11.60 20.39 -1.00
C ASP A 226 -12.43 19.21 -0.46
N THR A 227 -13.60 19.00 -1.05
CA THR A 227 -14.44 17.86 -0.68
C THR A 227 -13.87 16.59 -1.29
N ALA A 228 -13.43 15.66 -0.46
CA ALA A 228 -12.96 14.35 -0.90
C ALA A 228 -14.14 13.54 -1.48
N VAL A 229 -13.90 12.91 -2.63
CA VAL A 229 -14.82 11.95 -3.26
C VAL A 229 -14.66 10.57 -2.65
N ASP A 230 -13.39 10.14 -2.48
CA ASP A 230 -13.01 8.86 -1.89
C ASP A 230 -11.62 8.99 -1.26
N ALA A 231 -11.49 8.67 0.03
CA ALA A 231 -10.21 8.73 0.73
C ALA A 231 -9.34 7.47 0.54
N THR A 232 -9.82 6.50 -0.23
CA THR A 232 -9.10 5.24 -0.47
C THR A 232 -7.80 5.52 -1.24
N GLY A 233 -6.67 5.01 -0.72
CA GLY A 233 -5.37 5.16 -1.36
C GLY A 233 -4.70 6.52 -1.17
N ALA A 234 -5.32 7.47 -0.44
CA ALA A 234 -4.70 8.76 -0.17
C ALA A 234 -3.34 8.64 0.53
N GLY A 235 -3.20 7.67 1.45
CA GLY A 235 -1.94 7.33 2.11
C GLY A 235 -0.90 6.80 1.14
N ASP A 236 -1.32 5.97 0.20
CA ASP A 236 -0.43 5.37 -0.82
C ASP A 236 0.08 6.45 -1.79
N ALA A 237 -0.83 7.34 -2.24
CA ALA A 237 -0.48 8.49 -3.07
C ALA A 237 0.46 9.47 -2.35
N LEU A 238 0.20 9.73 -1.06
CA LEU A 238 1.07 10.55 -0.21
C LEU A 238 2.47 9.96 -0.10
N ALA A 239 2.56 8.65 0.19
CA ALA A 239 3.85 7.95 0.29
C ALA A 239 4.62 8.02 -1.03
N ALA A 240 3.97 7.72 -2.15
CA ALA A 240 4.58 7.83 -3.49
C ALA A 240 5.08 9.25 -3.77
N GLY A 241 4.24 10.27 -3.57
CA GLY A 241 4.61 11.66 -3.78
C GLY A 241 5.78 12.11 -2.92
N PHE A 242 5.80 11.68 -1.63
CA PHE A 242 6.90 11.97 -0.71
C PHE A 242 8.23 11.38 -1.19
N LEU A 243 8.21 10.11 -1.60
CA LEU A 243 9.40 9.41 -2.07
C LEU A 243 9.91 9.96 -3.40
N VAL A 244 9.03 10.41 -4.30
CA VAL A 244 9.39 10.97 -5.60
C VAL A 244 9.91 12.40 -5.50
N GLY A 245 9.24 13.26 -4.72
CA GLY A 245 9.55 14.69 -4.75
C GLY A 245 9.35 15.44 -3.44
N GLY A 246 9.22 14.72 -2.32
CA GLY A 246 9.12 15.33 -1.00
C GLY A 246 7.71 15.81 -0.63
N PRO A 247 7.59 16.62 0.44
CA PRO A 247 6.30 16.91 1.07
C PRO A 247 5.29 17.63 0.17
N GLU A 248 5.72 18.54 -0.68
CA GLU A 248 4.84 19.30 -1.56
C GLU A 248 4.19 18.39 -2.61
N LEU A 249 4.96 17.48 -3.21
CA LEU A 249 4.44 16.50 -4.17
C LEU A 249 3.58 15.43 -3.47
N ALA A 250 3.89 15.08 -2.22
CA ALA A 250 3.04 14.20 -1.40
C ALA A 250 1.64 14.77 -1.22
N LEU A 251 1.54 16.07 -0.91
CA LEU A 251 0.27 16.77 -0.75
C LEU A 251 -0.53 16.81 -2.06
N GLU A 252 0.14 17.12 -3.17
CA GLU A 252 -0.47 17.13 -4.50
C GLU A 252 -1.02 15.75 -4.88
N ALA A 253 -0.21 14.69 -4.73
CA ALA A 253 -0.59 13.33 -5.07
C ALA A 253 -1.79 12.85 -4.23
N ALA A 254 -1.76 13.08 -2.91
CA ALA A 254 -2.87 12.76 -2.03
C ALA A 254 -4.15 13.51 -2.41
N THR A 255 -4.07 14.82 -2.71
CA THR A 255 -5.20 15.63 -3.16
C THR A 255 -5.79 15.12 -4.48
N ARG A 256 -4.94 14.76 -5.44
CA ARG A 256 -5.39 14.14 -6.71
C ARG A 256 -6.06 12.78 -6.47
N CYS A 257 -5.55 11.98 -5.53
CA CYS A 257 -6.14 10.70 -5.19
C CYS A 257 -7.56 10.85 -4.66
N VAL A 258 -7.78 11.70 -3.67
CA VAL A 258 -9.11 11.85 -3.04
C VAL A 258 -10.16 12.52 -3.94
N SER A 259 -9.78 13.13 -5.06
CA SER A 259 -10.69 13.76 -6.00
C SER A 259 -11.48 12.80 -6.89
N LYS A 260 -11.18 11.50 -6.84
CA LYS A 260 -11.77 10.44 -7.68
C LYS A 260 -12.05 9.17 -6.89
N LEU A 261 -12.73 8.20 -7.51
CA LEU A 261 -12.99 6.89 -6.90
C LEU A 261 -11.82 5.93 -7.08
N GLY A 262 -11.46 5.22 -5.98
CA GLY A 262 -10.45 4.18 -5.95
C GLY A 262 -9.04 4.69 -5.69
N ALA A 263 -8.14 3.77 -5.31
CA ALA A 263 -6.79 4.08 -4.83
C ALA A 263 -5.77 4.36 -5.94
N MET A 264 -5.95 3.75 -7.11
CA MET A 264 -5.01 3.87 -8.24
C MET A 264 -5.09 5.22 -8.94
N PRO A 265 -3.99 5.73 -9.52
CA PRO A 265 -3.96 6.97 -10.29
C PRO A 265 -4.79 6.93 -11.58
#